data_8d880f8599a7eed8556d937a18761bde
#
_entry.id   8d880f8599a7eed8556d937a18761bde
#
_cell.length_a   1.000
_cell.length_b   1.000
_cell.length_c   1.000
_cell.angle_alpha   90.00
_cell.angle_beta   90.00
_cell.angle_gamma   90.00
#
_symmetry.space_group_name_H-M   'P 1'
#
loop_
_entity.id
_entity.type
_entity.pdbx_description
1 polymer ?
#
loop_
_entity_poly.entity_id
_entity_poly.type
_entity_poly.pdbx_seq_one_letter_code
_entity_poly.pdbx_strand_id
1 'polypeptide(L)'
;MENVLVFFGGVSCEHDISVITGVMTVNSLRSPYRGIPVYVNREGKWFTGEKLKDVGFYRKFDERKVKRVCLIAGERCLYEVKRRGKKTEVACALNCMHGLNGEDGTLAGVLRMSDIPLASPSVCPSAVCMDKYYSKLILAGLDVSYLPYVKIDRENYFEKRELAEKMIVQKLGFPLIVKPACLGSSIGITVVKRKEDLPAALKEAFRYDGKAIAEQALEKFREINCAAYKSGKGIVVSECEEPFVAHDILTFGDKYEGEGKKKFPAEIGERLSSRIRETTKYVYRKLGFVGVIRVDFLLDGDKIYVNEINTVPGSLAYYLFCRSTEEFPDMLAGIVKTGIADYEDYKSNEFTYSSGSLFDGACLKKGGKNE
;
A
#
# COMPACT_ATOMS: atom_id res chain seq x y z
N MET A 1 -20.01 8.02 19.88
CA MET A 1 -18.97 8.12 18.84
C MET A 1 -18.50 6.70 18.51
N GLU A 2 -18.41 6.38 17.24
CA GLU A 2 -17.95 5.11 16.74
C GLU A 2 -16.40 5.06 16.73
N ASN A 3 -15.81 4.00 17.28
CA ASN A 3 -14.36 3.87 17.37
C ASN A 3 -13.78 3.39 16.04
N VAL A 4 -12.83 4.15 15.51
CA VAL A 4 -12.06 3.80 14.30
C VAL A 4 -10.62 3.56 14.72
N LEU A 5 -10.14 2.32 14.52
CA LEU A 5 -8.73 2.01 14.74
C LEU A 5 -7.88 2.62 13.63
N VAL A 6 -6.81 3.32 13.98
CA VAL A 6 -5.83 3.82 13.02
C VAL A 6 -4.51 3.09 13.26
N PHE A 7 -4.16 2.19 12.33
CA PHE A 7 -2.92 1.41 12.38
C PHE A 7 -1.78 2.16 11.72
N PHE A 8 -0.64 2.26 12.40
CA PHE A 8 0.54 2.94 11.87
C PHE A 8 1.84 2.47 12.55
N GLY A 9 2.99 2.84 12.01
CA GLY A 9 4.30 2.33 12.35
C GLY A 9 4.65 1.11 11.52
N GLY A 10 4.97 -0.01 12.15
CA GLY A 10 5.24 -1.29 11.48
C GLY A 10 6.72 -1.65 11.38
N VAL A 11 6.97 -2.88 10.98
CA VAL A 11 8.32 -3.43 10.72
C VAL A 11 8.66 -3.14 9.27
N SER A 12 8.98 -1.89 8.97
CA SER A 12 9.23 -1.43 7.60
C SER A 12 10.30 -0.35 7.59
N CYS A 13 11.00 -0.19 6.48
CA CYS A 13 11.90 0.93 6.22
C CYS A 13 11.15 2.28 6.21
N GLU A 14 9.84 2.26 6.04
CA GLU A 14 8.95 3.43 5.97
C GLU A 14 8.23 3.71 7.30
N HIS A 15 8.71 3.12 8.40
CA HIS A 15 8.12 3.23 9.74
C HIS A 15 7.82 4.68 10.17
N ASP A 16 8.77 5.58 10.01
CA ASP A 16 8.66 6.94 10.52
C ASP A 16 7.62 7.77 9.72
N ILE A 17 7.55 7.54 8.41
CA ILE A 17 6.52 8.14 7.54
C ILE A 17 5.13 7.63 7.93
N SER A 18 5.04 6.33 8.22
CA SER A 18 3.81 5.72 8.71
C SER A 18 3.35 6.34 10.04
N VAL A 19 4.27 6.64 10.95
CA VAL A 19 3.96 7.34 12.22
C VAL A 19 3.37 8.73 11.93
N ILE A 20 3.97 9.51 11.03
CA ILE A 20 3.48 10.85 10.67
C ILE A 20 2.05 10.74 10.08
N THR A 21 1.86 9.86 9.09
CA THR A 21 0.55 9.62 8.46
C THR A 21 -0.51 9.20 9.49
N GLY A 22 -0.16 8.28 10.39
CA GLY A 22 -1.08 7.75 11.40
C GLY A 22 -1.46 8.76 12.46
N VAL A 23 -0.49 9.52 12.99
CA VAL A 23 -0.76 10.56 13.99
C VAL A 23 -1.63 11.67 13.41
N MET A 24 -1.35 12.10 12.18
CA MET A 24 -2.19 13.06 11.48
C MET A 24 -3.62 12.52 11.31
N THR A 25 -3.77 11.28 10.83
CA THR A 25 -5.08 10.66 10.58
C THR A 25 -5.89 10.48 11.86
N VAL A 26 -5.28 9.98 12.95
CA VAL A 26 -6.00 9.75 14.22
C VAL A 26 -6.47 11.06 14.85
N ASN A 27 -5.71 12.14 14.69
CA ASN A 27 -6.06 13.47 15.20
C ASN A 27 -7.09 14.20 14.32
N SER A 28 -7.24 13.82 13.07
CA SER A 28 -8.19 14.42 12.14
C SER A 28 -9.58 13.78 12.18
N LEU A 29 -9.73 12.59 12.77
CA LEU A 29 -11.04 11.96 12.93
C LEU A 29 -11.91 12.76 13.92
N ARG A 30 -13.14 13.11 13.50
CA ARG A 30 -14.12 13.89 14.26
C ARG A 30 -15.47 13.16 14.32
N SER A 31 -16.38 13.63 15.20
CA SER A 31 -17.75 13.10 15.28
C SER A 31 -18.38 12.90 13.89
N PRO A 32 -19.04 11.75 13.63
CA PRO A 32 -19.43 10.70 14.59
C PRO A 32 -18.31 9.74 14.98
N TYR A 33 -17.12 9.81 14.35
CA TYR A 33 -15.99 8.89 14.54
C TYR A 33 -15.01 9.40 15.59
N ARG A 34 -14.39 8.45 16.31
CA ARG A 34 -13.30 8.68 17.25
C ARG A 34 -12.08 7.84 16.87
N GLY A 35 -10.96 8.49 16.57
CA GLY A 35 -9.70 7.81 16.27
C GLY A 35 -9.09 7.16 17.51
N ILE A 36 -8.83 5.86 17.42
CA ILE A 36 -8.09 5.07 18.40
C ILE A 36 -6.73 4.69 17.77
N PRO A 37 -5.61 5.23 18.26
CA PRO A 37 -4.31 4.89 17.71
C PRO A 37 -3.95 3.42 18.02
N VAL A 38 -3.48 2.71 17.01
CA VAL A 38 -2.86 1.38 17.14
C VAL A 38 -1.47 1.47 16.52
N TYR A 39 -0.50 1.76 17.36
CA TYR A 39 0.90 1.86 16.96
C TYR A 39 1.55 0.48 16.95
N VAL A 40 2.15 0.13 15.82
CA VAL A 40 2.97 -1.07 15.65
C VAL A 40 4.44 -0.64 15.73
N ASN A 41 5.17 -1.12 16.75
CA ASN A 41 6.58 -0.76 16.88
C ASN A 41 7.46 -1.53 15.87
N ARG A 42 8.76 -1.24 15.85
CA ARG A 42 9.72 -1.90 14.93
C ARG A 42 9.93 -3.39 15.20
N GLU A 43 9.44 -3.89 16.35
CA GLU A 43 9.44 -5.32 16.73
C GLU A 43 8.09 -6.00 16.42
N GLY A 44 7.14 -5.30 15.81
CA GLY A 44 5.82 -5.82 15.48
C GLY A 44 4.84 -5.89 16.66
N LYS A 45 5.15 -5.30 17.82
CA LYS A 45 4.25 -5.22 18.96
C LYS A 45 3.26 -4.08 18.82
N TRP A 46 1.99 -4.30 19.20
CA TRP A 46 0.91 -3.32 19.06
C TRP A 46 0.60 -2.61 20.36
N PHE A 47 0.42 -1.30 20.29
CA PHE A 47 0.15 -0.44 21.44
C PHE A 47 -0.98 0.56 21.15
N THR A 48 -1.72 0.94 22.20
CA THR A 48 -2.70 2.03 22.17
C THR A 48 -2.52 2.97 23.36
N GLY A 49 -3.02 4.19 23.23
CA GLY A 49 -3.01 5.20 24.30
C GLY A 49 -2.93 6.63 23.77
N GLU A 50 -3.38 7.60 24.55
CA GLU A 50 -3.46 9.01 24.13
C GLU A 50 -2.09 9.62 23.75
N LYS A 51 -1.00 9.16 24.39
CA LYS A 51 0.35 9.66 24.07
C LYS A 51 0.81 9.34 22.64
N LEU A 52 0.20 8.32 22.02
CA LEU A 52 0.49 7.96 20.62
C LEU A 52 -0.09 8.95 19.61
N LYS A 53 -0.87 9.93 20.04
CA LYS A 53 -1.38 11.03 19.21
C LYS A 53 -0.40 12.20 19.10
N ASP A 54 0.70 12.16 19.85
CA ASP A 54 1.76 13.18 19.84
C ASP A 54 2.99 12.65 19.06
N VAL A 55 3.34 13.29 17.96
CA VAL A 55 4.52 12.94 17.15
C VAL A 55 5.81 13.01 17.98
N GLY A 56 5.90 13.95 18.92
CA GLY A 56 7.07 14.12 19.78
C GLY A 56 7.35 12.91 20.68
N PHE A 57 6.31 12.11 20.99
CA PHE A 57 6.45 10.91 21.82
C PHE A 57 7.33 9.82 21.15
N TYR A 58 7.38 9.77 19.82
CA TYR A 58 8.13 8.75 19.07
C TYR A 58 9.63 8.98 19.05
N ARG A 59 10.10 10.21 19.32
CA ARG A 59 11.55 10.50 19.48
C ARG A 59 12.18 9.70 20.61
N LYS A 60 11.40 9.37 21.66
CA LYS A 60 11.81 8.54 22.79
C LYS A 60 10.62 7.69 23.26
N PHE A 61 10.23 6.75 22.41
CA PHE A 61 9.13 5.83 22.69
C PHE A 61 9.36 5.02 23.99
N ASP A 62 8.38 5.02 24.88
CA ASP A 62 8.41 4.30 26.14
C ASP A 62 7.16 3.42 26.28
N GLU A 63 7.33 2.10 26.11
CA GLU A 63 6.24 1.10 26.22
C GLU A 63 5.47 1.15 27.54
N ARG A 64 6.10 1.60 28.66
CA ARG A 64 5.46 1.68 29.98
C ARG A 64 4.37 2.73 30.06
N LYS A 65 4.38 3.70 29.13
CA LYS A 65 3.44 4.83 29.07
C LYS A 65 2.23 4.57 28.16
N VAL A 66 2.17 3.43 27.52
CA VAL A 66 1.12 3.00 26.60
C VAL A 66 0.65 1.59 26.95
N LYS A 67 -0.41 1.11 26.31
CA LYS A 67 -1.01 -0.18 26.61
C LYS A 67 -0.78 -1.13 25.45
N ARG A 68 -0.27 -2.32 25.74
CA ARG A 68 -0.17 -3.38 24.75
C ARG A 68 -1.56 -3.93 24.41
N VAL A 69 -1.83 -4.12 23.13
CA VAL A 69 -3.13 -4.56 22.62
C VAL A 69 -2.99 -5.70 21.63
N CYS A 70 -4.12 -6.38 21.37
CA CYS A 70 -4.24 -7.40 20.34
C CYS A 70 -5.67 -7.42 19.79
N LEU A 71 -5.85 -8.09 18.65
CA LEU A 71 -7.15 -8.51 18.12
C LEU A 71 -7.34 -10.00 18.36
N ILE A 72 -8.59 -10.44 18.43
CA ILE A 72 -8.98 -11.84 18.50
C ILE A 72 -9.84 -12.15 17.27
N ALA A 73 -9.55 -13.25 16.59
CA ALA A 73 -10.28 -13.66 15.40
C ALA A 73 -11.78 -13.85 15.71
N GLY A 74 -12.63 -13.34 14.83
CA GLY A 74 -14.08 -13.38 14.98
C GLY A 74 -14.68 -12.36 15.96
N GLU A 75 -13.84 -11.57 16.64
CA GLU A 75 -14.31 -10.58 17.60
C GLU A 75 -14.01 -9.16 17.15
N ARG A 76 -15.03 -8.35 16.93
CA ARG A 76 -14.94 -6.97 16.46
C ARG A 76 -14.51 -6.00 17.56
N CYS A 77 -13.39 -6.35 18.27
CA CYS A 77 -12.89 -5.62 19.43
C CYS A 77 -11.37 -5.54 19.51
N LEU A 78 -10.87 -4.42 20.04
CA LEU A 78 -9.46 -4.26 20.44
C LEU A 78 -9.31 -4.58 21.93
N TYR A 79 -8.42 -5.51 22.30
CA TYR A 79 -8.19 -6.01 23.65
C TYR A 79 -6.92 -5.49 24.27
N GLU A 80 -6.96 -5.08 25.57
CA GLU A 80 -5.76 -4.78 26.36
C GLU A 80 -5.14 -6.09 26.87
N VAL A 81 -3.89 -6.40 26.48
CA VAL A 81 -3.21 -7.67 26.81
C VAL A 81 -3.09 -7.91 28.33
N LYS A 82 -2.78 -6.86 29.12
CA LYS A 82 -2.56 -6.98 30.57
C LYS A 82 -3.86 -6.99 31.40
N ARG A 83 -4.98 -6.58 30.82
CA ARG A 83 -6.27 -6.48 31.51
C ARG A 83 -7.29 -7.35 30.81
N ARG A 84 -7.35 -8.63 31.20
CA ARG A 84 -8.34 -9.59 30.70
C ARG A 84 -9.75 -8.98 30.79
N GLY A 85 -10.47 -9.00 29.68
CA GLY A 85 -11.85 -8.49 29.58
C GLY A 85 -12.00 -7.00 29.29
N LYS A 86 -10.93 -6.18 29.33
CA LYS A 86 -11.01 -4.80 28.88
C LYS A 86 -10.87 -4.75 27.36
N LYS A 87 -12.00 -4.45 26.70
CA LYS A 87 -12.12 -4.36 25.26
C LYS A 87 -12.69 -3.02 24.81
N THR A 88 -12.39 -2.65 23.58
CA THR A 88 -12.96 -1.50 22.89
C THR A 88 -13.65 -2.02 21.64
N GLU A 89 -14.95 -1.82 21.53
CA GLU A 89 -15.72 -2.14 20.31
C GLU A 89 -15.24 -1.26 19.16
N VAL A 90 -15.17 -1.85 17.97
CA VAL A 90 -14.58 -1.24 16.77
C VAL A 90 -15.64 -1.16 15.68
N ALA A 91 -15.88 0.05 15.17
CA ALA A 91 -16.73 0.26 14.01
C ALA A 91 -15.97 -0.04 12.70
N CYS A 92 -14.73 0.43 12.59
CA CYS A 92 -13.92 0.34 11.39
C CYS A 92 -12.43 0.46 11.73
N ALA A 93 -11.55 0.12 10.77
CA ALA A 93 -10.13 0.40 10.84
C ALA A 93 -9.67 1.18 9.60
N LEU A 94 -8.66 2.03 9.78
CA LEU A 94 -7.87 2.70 8.75
C LEU A 94 -6.43 2.20 8.82
N ASN A 95 -5.86 1.89 7.67
CA ASN A 95 -4.47 1.51 7.54
C ASN A 95 -3.63 2.73 7.11
N CYS A 96 -2.67 3.10 7.94
CA CYS A 96 -1.64 4.11 7.67
C CYS A 96 -0.24 3.50 7.73
N MET A 97 -0.11 2.15 7.74
CA MET A 97 1.18 1.47 7.70
C MET A 97 1.70 1.44 6.28
N HIS A 98 2.93 1.95 6.10
CA HIS A 98 3.61 1.91 4.80
C HIS A 98 4.52 0.68 4.71
N GLY A 99 4.62 0.12 3.50
CA GLY A 99 5.49 -1.02 3.18
C GLY A 99 5.03 -2.33 3.82
N LEU A 100 6.00 -3.09 4.31
CA LEU A 100 5.82 -4.46 4.82
C LEU A 100 4.74 -4.55 5.91
N ASN A 101 3.87 -5.54 5.80
CA ASN A 101 2.69 -5.81 6.64
C ASN A 101 1.58 -4.75 6.54
N GLY A 102 1.84 -3.58 5.96
CA GLY A 102 0.84 -2.55 5.72
C GLY A 102 0.24 -2.62 4.32
N GLU A 103 1.09 -2.51 3.31
CA GLU A 103 0.67 -2.42 1.91
C GLU A 103 0.58 -3.77 1.19
N ASP A 104 1.05 -4.85 1.80
CA ASP A 104 1.06 -6.21 1.25
C ASP A 104 -0.20 -7.04 1.54
N GLY A 105 -1.22 -6.45 2.17
CA GLY A 105 -2.46 -7.11 2.54
C GLY A 105 -2.43 -7.88 3.87
N THR A 106 -1.29 -7.98 4.55
CA THR A 106 -1.16 -8.73 5.81
C THR A 106 -2.06 -8.16 6.90
N LEU A 107 -2.01 -6.84 7.16
CA LEU A 107 -2.91 -6.19 8.12
C LEU A 107 -4.37 -6.34 7.70
N ALA A 108 -4.68 -6.20 6.42
CA ALA A 108 -6.04 -6.36 5.90
C ALA A 108 -6.58 -7.77 6.18
N GLY A 109 -5.74 -8.80 6.07
CA GLY A 109 -6.08 -10.19 6.40
C GLY A 109 -6.41 -10.36 7.89
N VAL A 110 -5.59 -9.80 8.78
CA VAL A 110 -5.83 -9.85 10.23
C VAL A 110 -7.13 -9.16 10.60
N LEU A 111 -7.40 -7.98 10.05
CA LEU A 111 -8.64 -7.23 10.31
C LEU A 111 -9.87 -8.00 9.80
N ARG A 112 -9.79 -8.60 8.62
CA ARG A 112 -10.86 -9.43 8.06
C ARG A 112 -11.15 -10.64 8.95
N MET A 113 -10.14 -11.35 9.43
CA MET A 113 -10.30 -12.48 10.35
C MET A 113 -10.86 -12.04 11.71
N SER A 114 -10.63 -10.80 12.11
CA SER A 114 -11.17 -10.21 13.35
C SER A 114 -12.56 -9.58 13.19
N ASP A 115 -13.22 -9.79 12.07
CA ASP A 115 -14.56 -9.23 11.75
C ASP A 115 -14.61 -7.70 11.76
N ILE A 116 -13.49 -7.03 11.49
CA ILE A 116 -13.37 -5.56 11.51
C ILE A 116 -13.41 -5.01 10.08
N PRO A 117 -14.37 -4.11 9.75
CA PRO A 117 -14.39 -3.38 8.49
C PRO A 117 -13.09 -2.60 8.28
N LEU A 118 -12.55 -2.61 7.07
CA LEU A 118 -11.35 -1.87 6.72
C LEU A 118 -11.67 -0.80 5.68
N ALA A 119 -11.41 0.46 6.01
CA ALA A 119 -11.56 1.61 5.11
C ALA A 119 -10.26 1.93 4.36
N SER A 120 -9.55 0.89 3.92
CA SER A 120 -8.31 0.92 3.13
C SER A 120 -8.30 -0.28 2.18
N PRO A 121 -7.37 -0.35 1.21
CA PRO A 121 -7.31 -1.47 0.28
C PRO A 121 -7.30 -2.83 0.95
N SER A 122 -8.06 -3.77 0.39
CA SER A 122 -8.22 -5.13 0.91
C SER A 122 -7.02 -6.02 0.57
N VAL A 123 -7.04 -7.28 1.00
CA VAL A 123 -5.91 -8.23 0.89
C VAL A 123 -5.39 -8.35 -0.54
N CYS A 124 -6.24 -8.71 -1.49
CA CYS A 124 -5.80 -9.02 -2.85
C CYS A 124 -5.18 -7.81 -3.58
N PRO A 125 -5.87 -6.66 -3.70
CA PRO A 125 -5.30 -5.50 -4.39
C PRO A 125 -4.04 -4.96 -3.68
N SER A 126 -3.97 -5.01 -2.35
CA SER A 126 -2.76 -4.64 -1.61
C SER A 126 -1.57 -5.53 -1.98
N ALA A 127 -1.72 -6.84 -1.86
CA ALA A 127 -0.66 -7.81 -2.16
C ALA A 127 -0.15 -7.70 -3.61
N VAL A 128 -1.08 -7.55 -4.57
CA VAL A 128 -0.73 -7.41 -5.99
C VAL A 128 0.01 -6.11 -6.27
N CYS A 129 -0.43 -4.99 -5.70
CA CYS A 129 0.18 -3.68 -5.97
C CYS A 129 1.52 -3.49 -5.26
N MET A 130 1.73 -4.12 -4.10
CA MET A 130 3.01 -4.09 -3.40
C MET A 130 4.14 -4.74 -4.20
N ASP A 131 3.84 -5.83 -4.91
CA ASP A 131 4.81 -6.54 -5.75
C ASP A 131 4.80 -5.96 -7.18
N LYS A 132 5.88 -5.26 -7.55
CA LYS A 132 6.02 -4.62 -8.86
C LYS A 132 5.89 -5.60 -10.05
N TYR A 133 6.24 -6.87 -9.85
CA TYR A 133 6.07 -7.89 -10.89
C TYR A 133 4.59 -8.23 -11.09
N TYR A 134 3.87 -8.53 -10.00
CA TYR A 134 2.44 -8.85 -10.10
C TYR A 134 1.61 -7.63 -10.50
N SER A 135 1.97 -6.44 -10.04
CA SER A 135 1.35 -5.19 -10.48
C SER A 135 1.42 -5.03 -12.01
N LYS A 136 2.59 -5.28 -12.61
CA LYS A 136 2.77 -5.19 -14.07
C LYS A 136 2.00 -6.29 -14.84
N LEU A 137 1.87 -7.49 -14.29
CA LEU A 137 1.03 -8.54 -14.89
C LEU A 137 -0.44 -8.13 -14.93
N ILE A 138 -0.93 -7.52 -13.87
CA ILE A 138 -2.31 -7.01 -13.81
C ILE A 138 -2.51 -5.84 -14.77
N LEU A 139 -1.57 -4.89 -14.80
CA LEU A 139 -1.64 -3.75 -15.74
C LEU A 139 -1.66 -4.24 -17.19
N ALA A 140 -0.88 -5.27 -17.53
CA ALA A 140 -0.93 -5.91 -18.85
C ALA A 140 -2.32 -6.50 -19.16
N GLY A 141 -2.92 -7.22 -18.20
CA GLY A 141 -4.27 -7.76 -18.34
C GLY A 141 -5.38 -6.71 -18.44
N LEU A 142 -5.10 -5.49 -17.99
CA LEU A 142 -6.01 -4.33 -18.09
C LEU A 142 -5.73 -3.44 -19.30
N ASP A 143 -4.77 -3.79 -20.14
CA ASP A 143 -4.30 -2.96 -21.30
C ASP A 143 -3.85 -1.56 -20.85
N VAL A 144 -3.20 -1.47 -19.69
CA VAL A 144 -2.64 -0.24 -19.15
C VAL A 144 -1.13 -0.24 -19.38
N SER A 145 -0.60 0.83 -19.97
CA SER A 145 0.81 0.93 -20.33
C SER A 145 1.73 1.01 -19.12
N TYR A 146 2.84 0.28 -19.18
CA TYR A 146 3.94 0.24 -18.21
C TYR A 146 5.28 0.06 -18.93
N LEU A 147 6.40 0.36 -18.27
CA LEU A 147 7.72 0.20 -18.88
C LEU A 147 8.11 -1.27 -19.03
N PRO A 148 8.82 -1.66 -20.13
CA PRO A 148 9.38 -2.99 -20.29
C PRO A 148 10.24 -3.39 -19.09
N TYR A 149 10.15 -4.66 -18.69
CA TYR A 149 10.84 -5.15 -17.50
C TYR A 149 11.29 -6.61 -17.63
N VAL A 150 12.22 -7.01 -16.77
CA VAL A 150 12.63 -8.40 -16.52
C VAL A 150 12.54 -8.66 -15.02
N LYS A 151 11.87 -9.73 -14.63
CA LYS A 151 11.86 -10.24 -13.26
C LYS A 151 13.09 -11.12 -13.04
N ILE A 152 13.75 -10.98 -11.90
CA ILE A 152 14.92 -11.76 -11.52
C ILE A 152 14.69 -12.30 -10.10
N ASP A 153 14.67 -13.63 -9.96
CA ASP A 153 14.66 -14.28 -8.65
C ASP A 153 16.11 -14.48 -8.18
N ARG A 154 16.39 -14.21 -6.91
CA ARG A 154 17.73 -14.25 -6.32
C ARG A 154 18.40 -15.61 -6.52
N GLU A 155 17.69 -16.70 -6.22
CA GLU A 155 18.20 -18.06 -6.33
C GLU A 155 18.62 -18.38 -7.77
N ASN A 156 17.71 -18.18 -8.73
CA ASN A 156 17.96 -18.41 -10.16
C ASN A 156 19.11 -17.55 -10.71
N TYR A 157 19.26 -16.32 -10.19
CA TYR A 157 20.33 -15.41 -10.60
C TYR A 157 21.70 -15.97 -10.23
N PHE A 158 21.88 -16.41 -8.99
CA PHE A 158 23.18 -16.95 -8.56
C PHE A 158 23.55 -18.27 -9.21
N GLU A 159 22.56 -19.09 -9.60
CA GLU A 159 22.79 -20.32 -10.35
C GLU A 159 23.16 -20.08 -11.82
N LYS A 160 22.54 -19.09 -12.47
CA LYS A 160 22.62 -18.87 -13.94
C LYS A 160 22.91 -17.40 -14.27
N ARG A 161 23.86 -16.81 -13.56
CA ARG A 161 24.17 -15.38 -13.60
C ARG A 161 24.35 -14.81 -15.01
N GLU A 162 25.28 -15.40 -15.80
CA GLU A 162 25.59 -14.89 -17.14
C GLU A 162 24.39 -14.92 -18.08
N LEU A 163 23.56 -15.97 -17.98
CA LEU A 163 22.34 -16.10 -18.77
C LEU A 163 21.32 -15.03 -18.38
N ALA A 164 21.13 -14.80 -17.09
CA ALA A 164 20.22 -13.80 -16.59
C ALA A 164 20.65 -12.38 -17.02
N GLU A 165 21.92 -12.03 -16.87
CA GLU A 165 22.48 -10.74 -17.30
C GLU A 165 22.32 -10.54 -18.81
N LYS A 166 22.62 -11.57 -19.61
CA LYS A 166 22.44 -11.52 -21.06
C LYS A 166 20.99 -11.27 -21.44
N MET A 167 20.04 -11.97 -20.81
CA MET A 167 18.61 -11.80 -21.04
C MET A 167 18.13 -10.38 -20.70
N ILE A 168 18.59 -9.83 -19.57
CA ILE A 168 18.26 -8.45 -19.14
C ILE A 168 18.73 -7.46 -20.21
N VAL A 169 20.00 -7.52 -20.60
CA VAL A 169 20.60 -6.61 -21.58
C VAL A 169 19.95 -6.72 -22.95
N GLN A 170 19.65 -7.94 -23.42
CA GLN A 170 18.99 -8.16 -24.71
C GLN A 170 17.57 -7.60 -24.74
N LYS A 171 16.83 -7.68 -23.63
CA LYS A 171 15.44 -7.24 -23.57
C LYS A 171 15.29 -5.75 -23.32
N LEU A 172 16.15 -5.14 -22.51
CA LEU A 172 15.96 -3.77 -22.02
C LEU A 172 16.96 -2.76 -22.60
N GLY A 173 18.20 -3.21 -22.94
CA GLY A 173 19.29 -2.28 -23.26
C GLY A 173 19.74 -1.45 -22.06
N PHE A 174 20.48 -0.38 -22.33
CA PHE A 174 20.92 0.62 -21.33
C PHE A 174 20.46 2.02 -21.74
N PRO A 175 20.20 2.92 -20.77
CA PRO A 175 20.20 2.70 -19.32
C PRO A 175 18.99 1.86 -18.85
N LEU A 176 19.16 1.17 -17.73
CA LEU A 176 18.07 0.46 -17.04
C LEU A 176 18.07 0.75 -15.53
N ILE A 177 16.98 0.47 -14.86
CA ILE A 177 16.82 0.62 -13.42
C ILE A 177 16.63 -0.77 -12.81
N VAL A 178 17.42 -1.09 -11.77
CA VAL A 178 17.24 -2.28 -10.94
C VAL A 178 16.65 -1.88 -9.61
N LYS A 179 15.60 -2.58 -9.17
CA LYS A 179 14.89 -2.30 -7.90
C LYS A 179 14.36 -3.57 -7.25
N PRO A 180 14.27 -3.62 -5.91
CA PRO A 180 13.55 -4.69 -5.20
C PRO A 180 12.09 -4.75 -5.67
N ALA A 181 11.48 -5.95 -5.73
CA ALA A 181 10.11 -6.09 -6.19
C ALA A 181 9.08 -5.54 -5.18
N CYS A 182 9.29 -5.76 -3.87
CA CYS A 182 8.32 -5.45 -2.83
C CYS A 182 8.84 -4.36 -1.85
N LEU A 183 9.41 -3.28 -2.37
CA LEU A 183 9.90 -2.18 -1.54
C LEU A 183 9.55 -0.83 -2.16
N GLY A 184 9.15 0.13 -1.29
CA GLY A 184 8.83 1.51 -1.65
C GLY A 184 9.97 2.49 -1.38
N SER A 185 9.65 3.79 -1.38
CA SER A 185 10.52 4.91 -0.96
C SER A 185 11.89 4.98 -1.64
N SER A 186 12.00 4.47 -2.86
CA SER A 186 13.23 4.46 -3.67
C SER A 186 14.44 3.76 -3.01
N ILE A 187 14.23 2.93 -1.98
CA ILE A 187 15.28 2.19 -1.30
C ILE A 187 15.71 1.00 -2.17
N GLY A 188 17.03 0.80 -2.31
CA GLY A 188 17.60 -0.30 -3.10
C GLY A 188 17.46 -0.14 -4.62
N ILE A 189 17.10 1.06 -5.10
CA ILE A 189 17.01 1.38 -6.54
C ILE A 189 18.40 1.81 -7.04
N THR A 190 18.79 1.27 -8.19
CA THR A 190 20.06 1.61 -8.85
C THR A 190 19.86 1.83 -10.34
N VAL A 191 20.32 2.96 -10.87
CA VAL A 191 20.43 3.20 -12.32
C VAL A 191 21.69 2.53 -12.84
N VAL A 192 21.55 1.69 -13.85
CA VAL A 192 22.62 0.94 -14.48
C VAL A 192 22.83 1.49 -15.89
N LYS A 193 23.98 2.11 -16.14
CA LYS A 193 24.33 2.70 -17.44
C LYS A 193 25.20 1.78 -18.29
N ARG A 194 25.89 0.82 -17.68
CA ARG A 194 26.83 -0.10 -18.33
C ARG A 194 26.65 -1.50 -17.78
N LYS A 195 27.00 -2.49 -18.58
CA LYS A 195 26.87 -3.92 -18.25
C LYS A 195 27.64 -4.30 -16.96
N GLU A 196 28.80 -3.69 -16.76
CA GLU A 196 29.70 -3.98 -15.64
C GLU A 196 29.07 -3.60 -14.29
N ASP A 197 28.15 -2.64 -14.25
CA ASP A 197 27.48 -2.15 -13.04
C ASP A 197 26.26 -3.01 -12.65
N LEU A 198 25.73 -3.85 -13.59
CA LEU A 198 24.52 -4.64 -13.39
C LEU A 198 24.61 -5.64 -12.22
N PRO A 199 25.72 -6.38 -12.03
CA PRO A 199 25.84 -7.33 -10.91
C PRO A 199 25.78 -6.64 -9.53
N ALA A 200 26.38 -5.47 -9.40
CA ALA A 200 26.36 -4.71 -8.15
C ALA A 200 24.95 -4.19 -7.84
N ALA A 201 24.24 -3.71 -8.85
CA ALA A 201 22.86 -3.25 -8.73
C ALA A 201 21.89 -4.39 -8.31
N LEU A 202 22.02 -5.57 -8.92
CA LEU A 202 21.23 -6.74 -8.54
C LEU A 202 21.54 -7.20 -7.12
N LYS A 203 22.83 -7.22 -6.73
CA LYS A 203 23.23 -7.56 -5.36
C LYS A 203 22.63 -6.58 -4.35
N GLU A 204 22.59 -5.28 -4.66
CA GLU A 204 21.99 -4.27 -3.78
C GLU A 204 20.48 -4.49 -3.64
N ALA A 205 19.75 -4.71 -4.75
CA ALA A 205 18.32 -5.00 -4.71
C ALA A 205 18.00 -6.26 -3.88
N PHE A 206 18.82 -7.31 -4.01
CA PHE A 206 18.67 -8.56 -3.28
C PHE A 206 18.98 -8.48 -1.78
N ARG A 207 19.51 -7.37 -1.27
CA ARG A 207 19.62 -7.16 0.18
C ARG A 207 18.26 -6.96 0.83
N TYR A 208 17.30 -6.46 0.06
CA TYR A 208 15.98 -6.08 0.56
C TYR A 208 14.87 -7.06 0.19
N ASP A 209 15.04 -7.82 -0.90
CA ASP A 209 14.02 -8.75 -1.39
C ASP A 209 14.67 -9.99 -2.02
N GLY A 210 13.98 -11.11 -2.03
CA GLY A 210 14.35 -12.32 -2.79
C GLY A 210 14.10 -12.18 -4.30
N LYS A 211 13.46 -11.10 -4.74
CA LYS A 211 13.05 -10.82 -6.10
C LYS A 211 13.44 -9.38 -6.48
N ALA A 212 14.02 -9.21 -7.65
CA ALA A 212 14.32 -7.91 -8.23
C ALA A 212 13.60 -7.72 -9.56
N ILE A 213 13.40 -6.46 -9.94
CA ILE A 213 12.93 -6.08 -11.27
C ILE A 213 14.01 -5.20 -11.90
N ALA A 214 14.41 -5.53 -13.13
CA ALA A 214 15.11 -4.63 -14.02
C ALA A 214 14.08 -4.01 -14.97
N GLU A 215 14.07 -2.70 -15.13
CA GLU A 215 13.19 -1.96 -16.02
C GLU A 215 13.99 -1.08 -16.97
N GLN A 216 13.45 -0.84 -18.15
CA GLN A 216 13.98 0.19 -19.05
C GLN A 216 13.93 1.56 -18.35
N ALA A 217 15.05 2.27 -18.33
CA ALA A 217 15.07 3.63 -17.84
C ALA A 217 14.67 4.62 -18.94
N LEU A 218 13.87 5.61 -18.60
CA LEU A 218 13.60 6.75 -19.46
C LEU A 218 14.71 7.80 -19.24
N GLU A 219 15.24 8.36 -20.33
CA GLU A 219 16.28 9.42 -20.24
C GLU A 219 15.68 10.77 -19.84
N LYS A 220 14.45 11.04 -20.32
CA LYS A 220 13.72 12.27 -20.03
C LYS A 220 12.27 11.89 -19.72
N PHE A 221 11.82 12.23 -18.54
CA PHE A 221 10.44 11.99 -18.13
C PHE A 221 9.99 13.04 -17.11
N ARG A 222 8.68 13.13 -16.94
CA ARG A 222 8.06 13.85 -15.82
C ARG A 222 7.33 12.82 -14.96
N GLU A 223 7.48 12.92 -13.66
CA GLU A 223 6.70 12.11 -12.73
C GLU A 223 5.38 12.81 -12.42
N ILE A 224 4.27 12.09 -12.53
CA ILE A 224 2.94 12.64 -12.31
C ILE A 224 2.18 11.72 -11.36
N ASN A 225 1.65 12.27 -10.29
CA ASN A 225 0.85 11.56 -9.30
C ASN A 225 -0.63 11.88 -9.48
N CYS A 226 -1.48 10.86 -9.33
CA CYS A 226 -2.92 11.01 -9.30
C CYS A 226 -3.52 10.03 -8.30
N ALA A 227 -4.41 10.51 -7.44
CA ALA A 227 -5.01 9.70 -6.39
C ALA A 227 -6.50 9.48 -6.62
N ALA A 228 -7.04 8.41 -6.03
CA ALA A 228 -8.47 8.13 -6.03
C ALA A 228 -8.93 7.53 -4.70
N TYR A 229 -10.18 7.81 -4.35
CA TYR A 229 -10.88 7.13 -3.26
C TYR A 229 -12.37 6.97 -3.58
N LYS A 230 -13.04 6.03 -2.91
CA LYS A 230 -14.49 5.82 -3.03
C LYS A 230 -15.22 6.61 -1.95
N SER A 231 -16.25 7.33 -2.35
CA SER A 231 -17.21 7.99 -1.46
C SER A 231 -18.63 7.51 -1.77
N GLY A 232 -19.61 7.90 -0.96
CA GLY A 232 -21.02 7.60 -1.23
C GLY A 232 -21.53 8.12 -2.58
N LYS A 233 -20.80 9.04 -3.23
CA LYS A 233 -21.11 9.60 -4.56
C LYS A 233 -20.38 8.88 -5.70
N GLY A 234 -19.58 7.86 -5.41
CA GLY A 234 -18.78 7.12 -6.38
C GLY A 234 -17.28 7.31 -6.20
N ILE A 235 -16.50 7.05 -7.26
CA ILE A 235 -15.04 7.20 -7.24
C ILE A 235 -14.68 8.66 -7.47
N VAL A 236 -14.01 9.27 -6.50
CA VAL A 236 -13.43 10.61 -6.57
C VAL A 236 -11.99 10.48 -7.02
N VAL A 237 -11.58 11.24 -8.03
CA VAL A 237 -10.22 11.27 -8.56
C VAL A 237 -9.67 12.68 -8.40
N SER A 238 -8.42 12.79 -7.94
CA SER A 238 -7.75 14.07 -7.74
C SER A 238 -7.37 14.75 -9.06
N GLU A 239 -6.98 16.01 -8.98
CA GLU A 239 -6.12 16.60 -10.01
C GLU A 239 -4.75 15.92 -10.02
N CYS A 240 -4.01 16.08 -11.12
CA CYS A 240 -2.65 15.58 -11.26
C CYS A 240 -1.67 16.47 -10.49
N GLU A 241 -0.71 15.86 -9.80
CA GLU A 241 0.42 16.55 -9.17
C GLU A 241 1.72 16.19 -9.89
N GLU A 242 2.59 17.17 -10.10
CA GLU A 242 3.97 16.93 -10.51
C GLU A 242 4.88 17.17 -9.29
N PRO A 243 5.40 16.10 -8.64
CA PRO A 243 6.34 16.27 -7.55
C PRO A 243 7.65 16.84 -8.08
N PHE A 244 8.34 17.65 -7.26
CA PHE A 244 9.66 18.13 -7.64
C PHE A 244 10.68 17.00 -7.50
N VAL A 245 11.42 16.74 -8.57
CA VAL A 245 12.52 15.77 -8.61
C VAL A 245 13.82 16.56 -8.67
N ALA A 246 14.61 16.53 -7.59
CA ALA A 246 15.92 17.22 -7.55
C ALA A 246 17.00 16.45 -8.33
N HIS A 247 16.83 15.16 -8.56
CA HIS A 247 17.77 14.26 -9.23
C HIS A 247 17.06 13.34 -10.23
N ASP A 248 17.81 12.57 -11.02
CA ASP A 248 17.29 11.64 -12.04
C ASP A 248 16.29 10.58 -11.48
N ILE A 249 16.27 10.40 -10.17
CA ILE A 249 15.28 9.57 -9.44
C ILE A 249 14.92 10.30 -8.15
N LEU A 250 13.63 10.37 -7.79
CA LEU A 250 13.16 10.82 -6.48
C LEU A 250 13.77 9.92 -5.39
N THR A 251 14.73 10.49 -4.65
CA THR A 251 15.30 9.82 -3.48
C THR A 251 14.37 9.88 -2.27
N PHE A 252 14.66 9.10 -1.22
CA PHE A 252 13.94 9.17 0.05
C PHE A 252 13.97 10.60 0.62
N GLY A 253 15.13 11.28 0.56
CA GLY A 253 15.31 12.66 0.99
C GLY A 253 14.44 13.64 0.19
N ASP A 254 14.38 13.49 -1.15
CA ASP A 254 13.54 14.35 -2.00
C ASP A 254 12.05 14.21 -1.68
N LYS A 255 11.60 13.00 -1.34
CA LYS A 255 10.18 12.72 -1.02
C LYS A 255 9.76 13.29 0.34
N TYR A 256 10.66 13.34 1.33
CA TYR A 256 10.28 13.56 2.73
C TYR A 256 11.06 14.65 3.46
N GLU A 257 12.24 15.06 2.99
CA GLU A 257 13.13 16.04 3.64
C GLU A 257 13.28 17.33 2.84
N GLY A 258 12.87 17.35 1.55
CA GLY A 258 13.01 18.50 0.67
C GLY A 258 11.85 19.49 0.80
N GLU A 259 12.16 20.80 0.79
CA GLU A 259 11.21 21.89 0.52
C GLU A 259 10.79 21.87 -0.98
N GLY A 260 10.49 20.69 -1.53
CA GLY A 260 10.22 20.52 -2.95
C GLY A 260 9.02 21.35 -3.40
N LYS A 261 9.24 22.28 -4.32
CA LYS A 261 8.18 23.00 -5.01
C LYS A 261 7.37 22.00 -5.83
N LYS A 262 6.19 21.64 -5.36
CA LYS A 262 5.24 20.81 -6.09
C LYS A 262 4.44 21.70 -7.06
N LYS A 263 4.18 21.21 -8.26
CA LYS A 263 3.19 21.83 -9.16
C LYS A 263 1.84 21.12 -8.99
N PHE A 264 0.88 21.83 -8.45
CA PHE A 264 -0.48 21.34 -8.29
C PHE A 264 -1.49 22.43 -8.65
N PRO A 265 -2.35 22.22 -9.66
CA PRO A 265 -2.33 21.10 -10.63
C PRO A 265 -1.07 21.06 -11.50
N ALA A 266 -0.70 19.85 -11.98
CA ALA A 266 0.43 19.68 -12.89
C ALA A 266 0.18 20.35 -14.25
N GLU A 267 1.18 21.05 -14.77
CA GLU A 267 1.10 21.74 -16.06
C GLU A 267 1.41 20.77 -17.22
N ILE A 268 0.49 19.81 -17.49
CA ILE A 268 0.63 18.77 -18.53
C ILE A 268 -0.39 18.89 -19.67
N GLY A 269 -1.26 19.90 -19.61
CA GLY A 269 -2.37 20.08 -20.53
C GLY A 269 -3.55 19.13 -20.29
N GLU A 270 -4.75 19.58 -20.63
CA GLU A 270 -6.01 18.90 -20.30
C GLU A 270 -6.08 17.47 -20.87
N ARG A 271 -5.60 17.24 -22.10
CA ARG A 271 -5.64 15.93 -22.75
C ARG A 271 -4.88 14.85 -21.95
N LEU A 272 -3.68 15.16 -21.45
CA LEU A 272 -2.86 14.22 -20.68
C LEU A 272 -3.40 14.07 -19.26
N SER A 273 -3.82 15.19 -18.63
CA SER A 273 -4.43 15.18 -17.32
C SER A 273 -5.69 14.29 -17.30
N SER A 274 -6.59 14.46 -18.24
CA SER A 274 -7.81 13.64 -18.36
C SER A 274 -7.48 12.15 -18.54
N ARG A 275 -6.53 11.80 -19.42
CA ARG A 275 -6.11 10.40 -19.60
C ARG A 275 -5.52 9.77 -18.33
N ILE A 276 -4.70 10.50 -17.58
CA ILE A 276 -4.12 10.04 -16.30
C ILE A 276 -5.24 9.80 -15.28
N ARG A 277 -6.15 10.75 -15.13
CA ARG A 277 -7.30 10.66 -14.21
C ARG A 277 -8.24 9.51 -14.57
N GLU A 278 -8.53 9.32 -15.84
CA GLU A 278 -9.34 8.19 -16.33
C GLU A 278 -8.65 6.84 -16.10
N THR A 279 -7.33 6.75 -16.34
CA THR A 279 -6.54 5.55 -16.03
C THR A 279 -6.55 5.24 -14.53
N THR A 280 -6.35 6.26 -13.68
CA THR A 280 -6.43 6.11 -12.22
C THR A 280 -7.80 5.59 -11.79
N LYS A 281 -8.88 6.18 -12.31
CA LYS A 281 -10.27 5.73 -12.03
C LYS A 281 -10.52 4.31 -12.52
N TYR A 282 -10.02 3.98 -13.69
CA TYR A 282 -10.15 2.66 -14.30
C TYR A 282 -9.46 1.58 -13.46
N VAL A 283 -8.19 1.80 -13.10
CA VAL A 283 -7.39 0.92 -12.25
C VAL A 283 -8.05 0.76 -10.87
N TYR A 284 -8.49 1.87 -10.25
CA TYR A 284 -9.20 1.85 -8.97
C TYR A 284 -10.41 0.91 -9.01
N ARG A 285 -11.25 1.07 -10.03
CA ARG A 285 -12.46 0.27 -10.20
C ARG A 285 -12.16 -1.20 -10.51
N LYS A 286 -11.20 -1.48 -11.40
CA LYS A 286 -10.89 -2.84 -11.86
C LYS A 286 -10.25 -3.70 -10.79
N LEU A 287 -9.45 -3.10 -9.92
CA LEU A 287 -8.84 -3.80 -8.77
C LEU A 287 -9.75 -3.82 -7.54
N GLY A 288 -10.93 -3.21 -7.60
CA GLY A 288 -11.90 -3.24 -6.49
C GLY A 288 -11.37 -2.58 -5.22
N PHE A 289 -10.67 -1.44 -5.37
CA PHE A 289 -10.13 -0.73 -4.23
C PHE A 289 -11.20 -0.14 -3.32
N VAL A 290 -10.90 -0.12 -2.03
CA VAL A 290 -11.58 0.62 -0.97
C VAL A 290 -10.55 1.55 -0.32
N GLY A 291 -10.99 2.70 0.20
CA GLY A 291 -10.07 3.70 0.76
C GLY A 291 -9.32 4.48 -0.31
N VAL A 292 -8.15 4.98 0.03
CA VAL A 292 -7.35 5.87 -0.83
C VAL A 292 -6.19 5.11 -1.46
N ILE A 293 -5.96 5.35 -2.75
CA ILE A 293 -4.74 4.96 -3.45
C ILE A 293 -4.13 6.16 -4.15
N ARG A 294 -2.85 6.06 -4.52
CA ARG A 294 -2.17 6.97 -5.45
C ARG A 294 -1.47 6.15 -6.52
N VAL A 295 -1.69 6.54 -7.75
CA VAL A 295 -1.00 5.98 -8.91
C VAL A 295 0.06 6.97 -9.34
N ASP A 296 1.30 6.51 -9.43
CA ASP A 296 2.44 7.29 -9.86
C ASP A 296 2.77 6.94 -11.31
N PHE A 297 2.81 7.95 -12.17
CA PHE A 297 3.00 7.82 -13.62
C PHE A 297 4.33 8.41 -14.04
N LEU A 298 4.91 7.83 -15.10
CA LEU A 298 6.00 8.41 -15.85
C LEU A 298 5.47 8.90 -17.21
N LEU A 299 5.73 10.17 -17.51
CA LEU A 299 5.30 10.84 -18.73
C LEU A 299 6.52 11.12 -19.62
N ASP A 300 6.59 10.47 -20.80
CA ASP A 300 7.59 10.66 -21.85
C ASP A 300 6.90 11.23 -23.09
N GLY A 301 6.99 12.55 -23.28
CA GLY A 301 6.20 13.25 -24.27
C GLY A 301 4.69 13.00 -24.07
N ASP A 302 4.04 12.37 -25.02
CA ASP A 302 2.61 12.01 -24.99
C ASP A 302 2.35 10.57 -24.45
N LYS A 303 3.41 9.81 -24.14
CA LYS A 303 3.31 8.45 -23.63
C LYS A 303 3.18 8.48 -22.10
N ILE A 304 2.19 7.77 -21.60
CA ILE A 304 1.88 7.67 -20.18
C ILE A 304 2.14 6.22 -19.76
N TYR A 305 2.96 6.03 -18.74
CA TYR A 305 3.26 4.72 -18.17
C TYR A 305 2.90 4.72 -16.68
N VAL A 306 2.19 3.69 -16.21
CA VAL A 306 2.05 3.46 -14.76
C VAL A 306 3.38 2.91 -14.24
N ASN A 307 3.95 3.62 -13.26
CA ASN A 307 5.17 3.21 -12.56
C ASN A 307 4.86 2.33 -11.36
N GLU A 308 4.01 2.83 -10.45
CA GLU A 308 3.59 2.09 -9.25
C GLU A 308 2.19 2.52 -8.78
N ILE A 309 1.54 1.65 -8.00
CA ILE A 309 0.24 1.90 -7.37
C ILE A 309 0.44 1.80 -5.86
N ASN A 310 0.38 2.94 -5.17
CA ASN A 310 0.54 3.04 -3.72
C ASN A 310 -0.81 2.82 -3.04
N THR A 311 -0.94 1.75 -2.29
CA THR A 311 -2.19 1.34 -1.62
C THR A 311 -2.41 2.05 -0.29
N VAL A 312 -1.34 2.61 0.30
CA VAL A 312 -1.40 3.50 1.46
C VAL A 312 -0.49 4.70 1.17
N PRO A 313 -0.94 5.69 0.39
CA PRO A 313 -0.10 6.83 0.06
C PRO A 313 0.22 7.69 1.29
N GLY A 314 1.37 8.35 1.27
CA GLY A 314 1.79 9.26 2.33
C GLY A 314 0.71 10.28 2.66
N SER A 315 0.45 10.48 3.95
CA SER A 315 -0.62 11.35 4.45
C SER A 315 -2.01 11.04 3.86
N LEU A 316 -2.25 9.79 3.42
CA LEU A 316 -3.44 9.34 2.68
C LEU A 316 -3.77 10.25 1.47
N ALA A 317 -2.74 10.84 0.87
CA ALA A 317 -2.84 11.75 -0.27
C ALA A 317 -3.88 12.87 -0.11
N TYR A 318 -4.21 13.27 1.14
CA TYR A 318 -5.26 14.27 1.40
C TYR A 318 -4.99 15.58 0.67
N TYR A 319 -3.73 15.96 0.53
CA TYR A 319 -3.29 17.20 -0.12
C TYR A 319 -3.62 17.27 -1.63
N LEU A 320 -4.02 16.15 -2.24
CA LEU A 320 -4.51 16.09 -3.62
C LEU A 320 -6.03 16.31 -3.73
N PHE A 321 -6.76 16.25 -2.61
CA PHE A 321 -8.21 16.35 -2.57
C PHE A 321 -8.71 17.55 -1.76
N CYS A 322 -7.96 17.91 -0.71
CA CYS A 322 -8.35 18.93 0.24
C CYS A 322 -7.54 20.22 0.00
N ARG A 323 -8.23 21.35 0.00
CA ARG A 323 -7.61 22.68 -0.12
C ARG A 323 -6.90 23.10 1.17
N SER A 324 -7.37 22.57 2.30
CA SER A 324 -6.79 22.78 3.61
C SER A 324 -6.89 21.51 4.47
N THR A 325 -6.14 21.48 5.58
CA THR A 325 -6.23 20.40 6.58
C THR A 325 -7.61 20.32 7.26
N GLU A 326 -8.42 21.38 7.18
CA GLU A 326 -9.76 21.43 7.76
C GLU A 326 -10.78 20.58 7.00
N GLU A 327 -10.54 20.31 5.72
CA GLU A 327 -11.38 19.45 4.87
C GLU A 327 -11.05 17.95 5.05
N PHE A 328 -9.88 17.63 5.59
CA PHE A 328 -9.43 16.24 5.74
C PHE A 328 -10.35 15.38 6.63
N PRO A 329 -10.92 15.89 7.76
CA PRO A 329 -11.90 15.15 8.54
C PRO A 329 -13.12 14.67 7.74
N ASP A 330 -13.64 15.48 6.83
CA ASP A 330 -14.79 15.13 6.00
C ASP A 330 -14.45 14.05 4.97
N MET A 331 -13.26 14.14 4.37
CA MET A 331 -12.71 13.09 3.50
C MET A 331 -12.59 11.78 4.26
N LEU A 332 -12.01 11.78 5.47
CA LEU A 332 -11.88 10.59 6.31
C LEU A 332 -13.24 10.00 6.69
N ALA A 333 -14.20 10.83 7.06
CA ALA A 333 -15.55 10.39 7.38
C ALA A 333 -16.23 9.69 6.19
N GLY A 334 -16.06 10.24 4.99
CA GLY A 334 -16.54 9.64 3.74
C GLY A 334 -15.92 8.28 3.47
N ILE A 335 -14.60 8.15 3.64
CA ILE A 335 -13.85 6.91 3.43
C ILE A 335 -14.26 5.85 4.45
N VAL A 336 -14.36 6.19 5.75
CA VAL A 336 -14.78 5.28 6.81
C VAL A 336 -16.21 4.78 6.57
N LYS A 337 -17.13 5.68 6.26
CA LYS A 337 -18.52 5.32 5.95
C LYS A 337 -18.60 4.33 4.78
N THR A 338 -17.82 4.57 3.73
CA THR A 338 -17.79 3.69 2.56
C THR A 338 -17.17 2.33 2.90
N GLY A 339 -16.08 2.29 3.67
CA GLY A 339 -15.45 1.04 4.11
C GLY A 339 -16.37 0.18 4.97
N ILE A 340 -17.18 0.78 5.85
CA ILE A 340 -18.22 0.08 6.62
C ILE A 340 -19.27 -0.48 5.67
N ALA A 341 -19.80 0.33 4.74
CA ALA A 341 -20.83 -0.10 3.80
C ALA A 341 -20.36 -1.25 2.88
N ASP A 342 -19.15 -1.16 2.34
CA ASP A 342 -18.56 -2.22 1.51
C ASP A 342 -18.33 -3.52 2.31
N TYR A 343 -18.04 -3.42 3.61
CA TYR A 343 -17.90 -4.59 4.48
C TYR A 343 -19.25 -5.24 4.79
N GLU A 344 -20.30 -4.47 5.04
CA GLU A 344 -21.65 -4.99 5.28
C GLU A 344 -22.22 -5.65 4.01
N ASP A 345 -21.95 -5.08 2.84
CA ASP A 345 -22.30 -5.70 1.55
C ASP A 345 -21.56 -7.05 1.39
N TYR A 346 -20.27 -7.10 1.66
CA TYR A 346 -19.50 -8.34 1.69
C TYR A 346 -20.09 -9.37 2.66
N LYS A 347 -20.49 -8.97 3.87
CA LYS A 347 -21.08 -9.85 4.90
C LYS A 347 -22.46 -10.37 4.52
N SER A 348 -23.16 -9.77 3.56
CA SER A 348 -24.43 -10.25 3.06
C SER A 348 -24.34 -11.55 2.23
N ASN A 349 -23.12 -11.94 1.84
CA ASN A 349 -22.89 -13.20 1.12
C ASN A 349 -22.97 -14.41 2.06
N GLU A 350 -23.38 -15.57 1.54
CA GLU A 350 -23.32 -16.85 2.25
C GLU A 350 -21.91 -17.42 2.20
N PHE A 351 -21.27 -17.57 3.36
CA PHE A 351 -19.90 -18.11 3.48
C PHE A 351 -19.87 -19.54 4.00
N THR A 352 -20.99 -20.10 4.49
CA THR A 352 -21.02 -21.41 5.08
C THR A 352 -22.00 -22.30 4.34
N TYR A 353 -21.56 -23.50 4.03
CA TYR A 353 -22.41 -24.57 3.50
C TYR A 353 -22.27 -25.79 4.42
N SER A 354 -23.38 -26.22 5.02
CA SER A 354 -23.40 -27.42 5.86
C SER A 354 -23.79 -28.63 5.01
N SER A 355 -22.86 -29.54 4.80
CA SER A 355 -23.13 -30.85 4.21
C SER A 355 -23.25 -31.86 5.34
N GLY A 356 -24.48 -32.08 5.87
CA GLY A 356 -24.74 -33.06 6.92
C GLY A 356 -24.22 -34.46 6.60
N SER A 357 -24.29 -34.85 5.33
CA SER A 357 -23.81 -36.17 4.85
C SER A 357 -22.32 -36.44 4.99
N LEU A 358 -21.48 -35.40 5.13
CA LEU A 358 -20.04 -35.61 5.31
C LEU A 358 -19.69 -36.20 6.70
N PHE A 359 -20.48 -35.89 7.72
CA PHE A 359 -20.27 -36.37 9.09
C PHE A 359 -21.04 -37.67 9.39
N ASP A 360 -21.98 -38.08 8.50
CA ASP A 360 -22.77 -39.31 8.65
C ASP A 360 -22.00 -40.59 8.28
N GLY A 361 -20.66 -40.55 8.21
CA GLY A 361 -19.80 -41.70 8.02
C GLY A 361 -19.74 -42.26 6.60
N ALA A 362 -20.46 -41.70 5.65
CA ALA A 362 -20.49 -42.17 4.25
C ALA A 362 -19.18 -41.83 3.47
N CYS A 363 -18.49 -40.76 3.85
CA CYS A 363 -17.27 -40.33 3.17
C CYS A 363 -15.99 -41.04 3.64
N LEU A 364 -15.94 -41.49 4.91
CA LEU A 364 -14.79 -42.20 5.49
C LEU A 364 -14.67 -43.66 5.00
N LYS A 365 -15.75 -44.24 4.43
CA LYS A 365 -15.76 -45.61 3.89
C LYS A 365 -15.24 -45.75 2.45
N LYS A 366 -15.00 -44.66 1.73
CA LYS A 366 -14.51 -44.72 0.34
C LYS A 366 -12.98 -44.69 0.19
N GLY A 367 -12.25 -44.54 1.28
CA GLY A 367 -10.77 -44.49 1.28
C GLY A 367 -10.06 -45.82 1.59
N GLY A 368 -10.79 -46.91 1.74
CA GLY A 368 -10.19 -48.20 2.05
C GLY A 368 -10.81 -49.34 1.28
N LYS A 369 -10.30 -49.62 0.09
CA LYS A 369 -10.14 -50.92 -0.58
C LYS A 369 -9.86 -50.66 -2.08
N ASN A 370 -8.62 -50.67 -2.45
CA ASN A 370 -8.17 -51.31 -3.65
C ASN A 370 -6.93 -52.09 -3.25
N GLU A 371 -7.13 -53.37 -3.02
CA GLU A 371 -6.12 -54.40 -3.22
C GLU A 371 -5.92 -54.60 -4.71
#